data_c7f2a7edd6200d7e4cd07435f88bc9a4
#
_entry.id   c7f2a7edd6200d7e4cd07435f88bc9a4
#
_cell.length_a   1.000
_cell.length_b   1.000
_cell.length_c   1.000
_cell.angle_alpha   90.00
_cell.angle_beta   90.00
_cell.angle_gamma   90.00
#
_symmetry.space_group_name_H-M   'P 1'
#
loop_
_entity.id
_entity.type
_entity.pdbx_description
1 polymer ?
#
loop_
_entity_poly.entity_id
_entity_poly.type
_entity_poly.pdbx_seq_one_letter_code
_entity_poly.pdbx_strand_id
1 'polypeptide(L)'
;SCDLVIEAATENEELKVRILKQVDALAGPGVILATNTSSISITRLAAATSRPGKFLGMHFFNPVPMMALVELIRGLQTSDATVALTEDFAKRLGKTPIVVKNSPGFVVNRILCPMINEAIFALQDGLASAQAIDDGMKLGCNHPIGPLALADMIGLDVMLAVMEVFYRDFADPKYRPAPLLREM
;
A
#
# COMPACT_ATOMS: atom_id res chain seq x y z
N SER A 1 -9.09 -20.07 -19.11
CA SER A 1 -8.59 -20.49 -17.79
C SER A 1 -7.40 -19.62 -17.41
N CYS A 2 -7.27 -19.31 -16.15
CA CYS A 2 -6.12 -18.57 -15.60
C CYS A 2 -5.74 -19.21 -14.26
N ASP A 3 -4.49 -19.01 -13.82
CA ASP A 3 -3.98 -19.57 -12.57
C ASP A 3 -3.92 -18.52 -11.45
N LEU A 4 -3.97 -17.24 -11.82
CA LEU A 4 -3.93 -16.09 -10.93
C LEU A 4 -4.88 -15.00 -11.44
N VAL A 5 -5.63 -14.39 -10.53
CA VAL A 5 -6.42 -13.17 -10.77
C VAL A 5 -5.95 -12.09 -9.82
N ILE A 6 -5.62 -10.91 -10.34
CA ILE A 6 -5.23 -9.74 -9.56
C ILE A 6 -6.33 -8.68 -9.69
N GLU A 7 -7.01 -8.38 -8.60
CA GLU A 7 -8.00 -7.31 -8.54
C GLU A 7 -7.29 -5.96 -8.29
N ALA A 8 -7.52 -4.99 -9.16
CA ALA A 8 -6.95 -3.65 -9.10
C ALA A 8 -7.96 -2.55 -9.51
N ALA A 9 -9.25 -2.75 -9.22
CA ALA A 9 -10.32 -1.93 -9.78
C ALA A 9 -10.61 -0.65 -8.96
N THR A 10 -10.43 -0.68 -7.65
CA THR A 10 -10.90 0.38 -6.75
C THR A 10 -10.21 0.30 -5.39
N GLU A 11 -10.28 1.35 -4.56
CA GLU A 11 -9.89 1.32 -3.15
C GLU A 11 -11.11 1.38 -2.20
N ASN A 12 -12.32 1.08 -2.73
CA ASN A 12 -13.52 0.91 -1.92
C ASN A 12 -13.66 -0.56 -1.46
N GLU A 13 -13.64 -0.80 -0.15
CA GLU A 13 -13.64 -2.13 0.44
C GLU A 13 -14.90 -2.94 0.07
N GLU A 14 -16.08 -2.33 0.16
CA GLU A 14 -17.34 -3.03 -0.14
C GLU A 14 -17.41 -3.47 -1.61
N LEU A 15 -16.92 -2.61 -2.51
CA LEU A 15 -16.88 -2.94 -3.94
C LEU A 15 -15.84 -4.04 -4.21
N LYS A 16 -14.66 -3.99 -3.58
CA LYS A 16 -13.67 -5.07 -3.67
C LYS A 16 -14.25 -6.41 -3.21
N VAL A 17 -14.92 -6.43 -2.08
CA VAL A 17 -15.58 -7.64 -1.55
C VAL A 17 -16.58 -8.19 -2.55
N ARG A 18 -17.41 -7.35 -3.18
CA ARG A 18 -18.38 -7.79 -4.21
C ARG A 18 -17.68 -8.38 -5.43
N ILE A 19 -16.64 -7.71 -5.94
CA ILE A 19 -15.84 -8.20 -7.08
C ILE A 19 -15.19 -9.54 -6.73
N LEU A 20 -14.52 -9.62 -5.58
CA LEU A 20 -13.80 -10.82 -5.14
C LEU A 20 -14.75 -12.02 -4.95
N LYS A 21 -15.94 -11.81 -4.40
CA LYS A 21 -16.96 -12.88 -4.30
C LYS A 21 -17.41 -13.39 -5.67
N GLN A 22 -17.60 -12.49 -6.65
CA GLN A 22 -17.98 -12.87 -8.01
C GLN A 22 -16.86 -13.65 -8.69
N VAL A 23 -15.62 -13.17 -8.58
CA VAL A 23 -14.44 -13.87 -9.12
C VAL A 23 -14.25 -15.22 -8.46
N ASP A 24 -14.41 -15.30 -7.13
CA ASP A 24 -14.28 -16.56 -6.37
C ASP A 24 -15.28 -17.62 -6.81
N ALA A 25 -16.51 -17.20 -7.10
CA ALA A 25 -17.55 -18.12 -7.60
C ALA A 25 -17.28 -18.65 -9.03
N LEU A 26 -16.58 -17.90 -9.86
CA LEU A 26 -16.30 -18.24 -11.26
C LEU A 26 -14.93 -18.91 -11.47
N ALA A 27 -13.98 -18.63 -10.61
CA ALA A 27 -12.61 -19.11 -10.72
C ALA A 27 -12.50 -20.59 -10.30
N GLY A 28 -11.75 -21.37 -11.04
CA GLY A 28 -11.46 -22.76 -10.69
C GLY A 28 -10.82 -22.89 -9.29
N PRO A 29 -10.91 -24.06 -8.63
CA PRO A 29 -10.48 -24.23 -7.23
C PRO A 29 -8.96 -24.06 -7.03
N GLY A 30 -8.18 -24.17 -8.12
CA GLY A 30 -6.73 -23.99 -8.12
C GLY A 30 -6.27 -22.54 -8.19
N VAL A 31 -7.15 -21.62 -8.63
CA VAL A 31 -6.80 -20.23 -8.93
C VAL A 31 -6.46 -19.45 -7.65
N ILE A 32 -5.33 -18.74 -7.68
CA ILE A 32 -4.93 -17.79 -6.65
C ILE A 32 -5.65 -16.46 -6.90
N LEU A 33 -6.19 -15.86 -5.86
CA LEU A 33 -6.76 -14.52 -5.90
C LEU A 33 -5.82 -13.53 -5.20
N ALA A 34 -5.56 -12.41 -5.85
CA ALA A 34 -4.76 -11.34 -5.32
C ALA A 34 -5.49 -9.99 -5.43
N THR A 35 -5.11 -9.03 -4.60
CA THR A 35 -5.62 -7.67 -4.66
C THR A 35 -4.47 -6.66 -4.60
N ASN A 36 -4.56 -5.59 -5.40
CA ASN A 36 -3.59 -4.49 -5.44
C ASN A 36 -4.00 -3.34 -4.51
N THR A 37 -4.66 -3.62 -3.40
CA THR A 37 -4.98 -2.57 -2.42
C THR A 37 -3.72 -2.00 -1.78
N SER A 38 -3.76 -0.71 -1.41
CA SER A 38 -2.68 -0.04 -0.67
C SER A 38 -2.96 0.05 0.84
N SER A 39 -4.20 -0.14 1.28
CA SER A 39 -4.60 0.16 2.65
C SER A 39 -5.57 -0.85 3.28
N ILE A 40 -6.34 -1.59 2.47
CA ILE A 40 -7.40 -2.47 2.97
C ILE A 40 -6.79 -3.79 3.50
N SER A 41 -7.32 -4.28 4.62
CA SER A 41 -6.87 -5.52 5.25
C SER A 41 -7.00 -6.73 4.33
N ILE A 42 -5.88 -7.34 3.99
CA ILE A 42 -5.83 -8.57 3.19
C ILE A 42 -6.57 -9.72 3.88
N THR A 43 -6.46 -9.80 5.21
CA THR A 43 -7.18 -10.82 6.00
C THR A 43 -8.70 -10.66 5.88
N ARG A 44 -9.22 -9.43 5.91
CA ARG A 44 -10.67 -9.19 5.74
C ARG A 44 -11.14 -9.53 4.33
N LEU A 45 -10.40 -9.12 3.31
CA LEU A 45 -10.74 -9.44 1.92
C LEU A 45 -10.67 -10.95 1.67
N ALA A 46 -9.65 -11.65 2.19
CA ALA A 46 -9.52 -13.10 2.11
C ALA A 46 -10.73 -13.83 2.74
N ALA A 47 -11.20 -13.35 3.90
CA ALA A 47 -12.35 -13.92 4.60
C ALA A 47 -13.67 -13.80 3.82
N ALA A 48 -13.74 -12.91 2.82
CA ALA A 48 -14.90 -12.77 1.93
C ALA A 48 -14.92 -13.82 0.80
N THR A 49 -13.86 -14.64 0.66
CA THR A 49 -13.71 -15.68 -0.38
C THR A 49 -13.77 -17.08 0.24
N SER A 50 -14.03 -18.10 -0.58
CA SER A 50 -14.02 -19.51 -0.16
C SER A 50 -12.61 -20.10 -0.08
N ARG A 51 -11.57 -19.33 -0.46
CA ARG A 51 -10.18 -19.79 -0.57
C ARG A 51 -9.16 -18.87 0.12
N PRO A 52 -9.33 -18.55 1.42
CA PRO A 52 -8.44 -17.60 2.10
C PRO A 52 -6.98 -18.05 2.15
N GLY A 53 -6.69 -19.35 2.03
CA GLY A 53 -5.33 -19.87 1.88
C GLY A 53 -4.68 -19.60 0.53
N LYS A 54 -5.50 -19.33 -0.51
CA LYS A 54 -5.08 -18.95 -1.86
C LYS A 54 -5.36 -17.47 -2.17
N PHE A 55 -5.33 -16.65 -1.13
CA PHE A 55 -5.55 -15.21 -1.23
C PHE A 55 -4.38 -14.45 -0.63
N LEU A 56 -3.92 -13.37 -1.30
CA LEU A 56 -2.90 -12.46 -0.79
C LEU A 56 -3.02 -11.06 -1.40
N GLY A 57 -2.28 -10.10 -0.84
CA GLY A 57 -2.05 -8.80 -1.48
C GLY A 57 -0.87 -8.89 -2.46
N MET A 58 -1.02 -8.29 -3.63
CA MET A 58 0.08 -7.99 -4.55
C MET A 58 0.07 -6.49 -4.82
N HIS A 59 0.81 -5.74 -4.01
CA HIS A 59 0.85 -4.28 -4.06
C HIS A 59 1.97 -3.81 -4.98
N PHE A 60 1.58 -3.29 -6.13
CA PHE A 60 2.46 -2.69 -7.12
C PHE A 60 2.57 -1.19 -6.89
N PHE A 61 3.70 -0.61 -7.28
CA PHE A 61 3.97 0.83 -7.16
C PHE A 61 3.83 1.52 -8.51
N ASN A 62 3.22 2.71 -8.50
CA ASN A 62 2.98 3.49 -9.71
C ASN A 62 4.20 4.37 -10.03
N PRO A 63 4.66 4.44 -11.29
CA PRO A 63 4.19 3.73 -12.50
C PRO A 63 4.66 2.26 -12.51
N VAL A 64 3.73 1.33 -12.63
CA VAL A 64 4.02 -0.11 -12.53
C VAL A 64 5.14 -0.59 -13.47
N PRO A 65 5.26 -0.15 -14.74
CA PRO A 65 6.35 -0.60 -15.60
C PRO A 65 7.73 -0.18 -15.10
N MET A 66 7.85 0.95 -14.40
CA MET A 66 9.12 1.53 -13.97
C MET A 66 9.55 1.06 -12.58
N MET A 67 8.59 0.86 -11.68
CA MET A 67 8.88 0.51 -10.29
C MET A 67 9.16 -0.99 -10.15
N ALA A 68 10.37 -1.32 -9.71
CA ALA A 68 10.80 -2.72 -9.61
C ALA A 68 10.14 -3.49 -8.45
N LEU A 69 9.72 -2.79 -7.38
CA LEU A 69 9.19 -3.40 -6.17
C LEU A 69 7.76 -3.90 -6.34
N VAL A 70 7.47 -5.06 -5.73
CA VAL A 70 6.12 -5.50 -5.40
C VAL A 70 6.10 -6.02 -3.97
N GLU A 71 5.16 -5.57 -3.15
CA GLU A 71 4.92 -6.15 -1.84
C GLU A 71 3.93 -7.31 -1.97
N LEU A 72 4.29 -8.47 -1.43
CA LEU A 72 3.42 -9.65 -1.32
C LEU A 72 2.91 -9.73 0.11
N ILE A 73 1.66 -9.36 0.33
CA ILE A 73 1.10 -9.21 1.66
C ILE A 73 0.36 -10.48 2.06
N ARG A 74 0.85 -11.14 3.12
CA ARG A 74 0.21 -12.30 3.69
C ARG A 74 -0.95 -11.89 4.58
N GLY A 75 -2.15 -12.35 4.25
CA GLY A 75 -3.26 -12.41 5.20
C GLY A 75 -3.04 -13.52 6.23
N LEU A 76 -3.91 -13.58 7.23
CA LEU A 76 -3.78 -14.53 8.34
C LEU A 76 -3.73 -16.00 7.87
N GLN A 77 -4.46 -16.34 6.82
CA GLN A 77 -4.60 -17.72 6.32
C GLN A 77 -3.83 -17.99 5.03
N THR A 78 -3.15 -16.99 4.46
CA THR A 78 -2.37 -17.17 3.22
C THR A 78 -1.33 -18.27 3.39
N SER A 79 -1.40 -19.30 2.53
CA SER A 79 -0.49 -20.45 2.60
C SER A 79 0.90 -20.12 2.07
N ASP A 80 1.92 -20.83 2.56
CA ASP A 80 3.29 -20.68 2.07
C ASP A 80 3.41 -21.03 0.58
N ALA A 81 2.65 -22.01 0.10
CA ALA A 81 2.60 -22.37 -1.31
C ALA A 81 2.06 -21.21 -2.17
N THR A 82 1.03 -20.49 -1.71
CA THR A 82 0.51 -19.31 -2.40
C THR A 82 1.55 -18.21 -2.48
N VAL A 83 2.27 -17.94 -1.39
CA VAL A 83 3.36 -16.96 -1.37
C VAL A 83 4.47 -17.35 -2.34
N ALA A 84 4.95 -18.60 -2.29
CA ALA A 84 6.03 -19.07 -3.16
C ALA A 84 5.68 -18.95 -4.67
N LEU A 85 4.45 -19.33 -5.04
CA LEU A 85 3.99 -19.22 -6.42
C LEU A 85 3.90 -17.76 -6.90
N THR A 86 3.39 -16.87 -6.06
CA THR A 86 3.28 -15.45 -6.42
C THR A 86 4.62 -14.73 -6.38
N GLU A 87 5.55 -15.15 -5.52
CA GLU A 87 6.93 -14.66 -5.52
C GLU A 87 7.66 -15.03 -6.81
N ASP A 88 7.55 -16.28 -7.25
CA ASP A 88 8.11 -16.73 -8.53
C ASP A 88 7.46 -15.99 -9.72
N PHE A 89 6.15 -15.81 -9.69
CA PHE A 89 5.44 -15.03 -10.70
C PHE A 89 5.96 -13.58 -10.76
N ALA A 90 6.10 -12.90 -9.63
CA ALA A 90 6.62 -11.53 -9.57
C ALA A 90 8.05 -11.44 -10.14
N LYS A 91 8.92 -12.40 -9.80
CA LYS A 91 10.29 -12.49 -10.35
C LYS A 91 10.29 -12.67 -11.87
N ARG A 92 9.39 -13.50 -12.40
CA ARG A 92 9.23 -13.69 -13.86
C ARG A 92 8.74 -12.43 -14.58
N LEU A 93 8.02 -11.54 -13.89
CA LEU A 93 7.66 -10.22 -14.41
C LEU A 93 8.82 -9.20 -14.33
N GLY A 94 10.01 -9.59 -13.89
CA GLY A 94 11.14 -8.69 -13.69
C GLY A 94 11.01 -7.82 -12.45
N LYS A 95 10.12 -8.17 -11.51
CA LYS A 95 9.93 -7.45 -10.26
C LYS A 95 10.79 -8.03 -9.13
N THR A 96 11.05 -7.21 -8.13
CA THR A 96 11.67 -7.62 -6.88
C THR A 96 10.58 -7.74 -5.81
N PRO A 97 10.12 -8.96 -5.48
CA PRO A 97 9.12 -9.15 -4.45
C PRO A 97 9.72 -9.05 -3.05
N ILE A 98 8.98 -8.45 -2.12
CA ILE A 98 9.20 -8.57 -0.68
C ILE A 98 7.95 -9.15 -0.02
N VAL A 99 8.12 -10.10 0.88
CA VAL A 99 7.01 -10.72 1.61
C VAL A 99 6.79 -9.97 2.93
N VAL A 100 5.57 -9.50 3.13
CA VAL A 100 5.22 -8.70 4.31
C VAL A 100 3.96 -9.24 4.99
N LYS A 101 3.82 -8.97 6.30
CA LYS A 101 2.59 -9.27 7.05
C LYS A 101 1.53 -8.21 6.78
N ASN A 102 0.25 -8.62 6.86
CA ASN A 102 -0.87 -7.69 6.79
C ASN A 102 -0.82 -6.68 7.95
N SER A 103 -0.67 -5.42 7.59
CA SER A 103 -0.65 -4.27 8.51
C SER A 103 -1.03 -3.02 7.72
N PRO A 104 -1.67 -2.01 8.31
CA PRO A 104 -1.97 -0.76 7.61
C PRO A 104 -0.72 -0.16 6.97
N GLY A 105 -0.80 0.14 5.65
CA GLY A 105 0.28 0.72 4.86
C GLY A 105 1.43 -0.23 4.52
N PHE A 106 1.33 -1.50 4.89
CA PHE A 106 2.34 -2.54 4.66
C PHE A 106 3.73 -2.11 5.15
N VAL A 107 4.78 -2.17 4.32
CA VAL A 107 6.12 -1.69 4.71
C VAL A 107 6.37 -0.29 4.20
N VAL A 108 6.19 -0.06 2.89
CA VAL A 108 6.62 1.21 2.27
C VAL A 108 5.79 2.37 2.77
N ASN A 109 4.46 2.31 2.65
CA ASN A 109 3.60 3.42 3.07
C ASN A 109 3.64 3.66 4.58
N ARG A 110 3.82 2.60 5.38
CA ARG A 110 3.96 2.73 6.84
C ARG A 110 5.17 3.56 7.26
N ILE A 111 6.22 3.59 6.44
CA ILE A 111 7.43 4.40 6.68
C ILE A 111 7.31 5.74 5.97
N LEU A 112 6.93 5.70 4.69
CA LEU A 112 6.91 6.86 3.81
C LEU A 112 5.89 7.92 4.25
N CYS A 113 4.64 7.51 4.52
CA CYS A 113 3.59 8.48 4.81
C CYS A 113 3.82 9.24 6.13
N PRO A 114 4.24 8.59 7.26
CA PRO A 114 4.63 9.32 8.45
C PRO A 114 5.84 10.24 8.23
N MET A 115 6.82 9.86 7.41
CA MET A 115 7.96 10.71 7.06
C MET A 115 7.51 11.97 6.31
N ILE A 116 6.61 11.83 5.35
CA ILE A 116 6.02 12.98 4.63
C ILE A 116 5.20 13.84 5.59
N ASN A 117 4.38 13.23 6.42
CA ASN A 117 3.58 13.93 7.42
C ASN A 117 4.45 14.73 8.40
N GLU A 118 5.60 14.21 8.79
CA GLU A 118 6.58 14.94 9.62
C GLU A 118 7.18 16.15 8.89
N ALA A 119 7.45 16.03 7.58
CA ALA A 119 7.89 17.16 6.78
C ALA A 119 6.81 18.27 6.70
N ILE A 120 5.53 17.88 6.66
CA ILE A 120 4.41 18.84 6.71
C ILE A 120 4.32 19.50 8.08
N PHE A 121 4.55 18.78 9.19
CA PHE A 121 4.67 19.38 10.53
C PHE A 121 5.83 20.39 10.59
N ALA A 122 7.00 20.02 10.06
CA ALA A 122 8.15 20.93 10.03
C ALA A 122 7.86 22.23 9.24
N LEU A 123 7.10 22.12 8.13
CA LEU A 123 6.62 23.30 7.38
C LEU A 123 5.64 24.12 8.22
N GLN A 124 4.64 23.48 8.82
CA GLN A 124 3.63 24.11 9.68
C GLN A 124 4.27 24.88 10.85
N ASP A 125 5.28 24.30 11.48
CA ASP A 125 5.99 24.88 12.62
C ASP A 125 6.96 26.01 12.21
N GLY A 126 7.06 26.28 10.91
CA GLY A 126 7.95 27.31 10.38
C GLY A 126 9.44 27.00 10.53
N LEU A 127 9.79 25.71 10.67
CA LEU A 127 11.19 25.28 10.80
C LEU A 127 12.04 25.72 9.60
N ALA A 128 11.51 25.58 8.39
CA ALA A 128 12.13 26.03 7.16
C ALA A 128 11.07 26.24 6.06
N SER A 129 11.46 26.83 4.93
CA SER A 129 10.60 26.89 3.76
C SER A 129 10.41 25.50 3.14
N ALA A 130 9.33 25.30 2.38
CA ALA A 130 9.07 24.04 1.69
C ALA A 130 10.26 23.60 0.83
N GLN A 131 10.85 24.53 0.08
CA GLN A 131 12.03 24.28 -0.75
C GLN A 131 13.23 23.82 0.08
N ALA A 132 13.48 24.46 1.24
CA ALA A 132 14.61 24.10 2.10
C ALA A 132 14.42 22.72 2.77
N ILE A 133 13.19 22.35 3.13
CA ILE A 133 12.86 21.01 3.66
C ILE A 133 13.14 19.96 2.57
N ASP A 134 12.65 20.18 1.35
CA ASP A 134 12.85 19.25 0.25
C ASP A 134 14.33 19.13 -0.14
N ASP A 135 15.07 20.24 -0.22
CA ASP A 135 16.49 20.22 -0.53
C ASP A 135 17.30 19.56 0.59
N GLY A 136 16.92 19.78 1.85
CA GLY A 136 17.53 19.11 2.98
C GLY A 136 17.43 17.57 2.87
N MET A 137 16.27 17.04 2.53
CA MET A 137 16.08 15.60 2.36
C MET A 137 16.75 15.05 1.10
N LYS A 138 16.73 15.82 0.00
CA LYS A 138 17.42 15.41 -1.24
C LYS A 138 18.94 15.38 -1.07
N LEU A 139 19.51 16.45 -0.50
CA LEU A 139 20.96 16.62 -0.45
C LEU A 139 21.56 15.97 0.82
N GLY A 140 20.85 16.01 1.93
CA GLY A 140 21.31 15.44 3.21
C GLY A 140 21.07 13.92 3.35
N CYS A 141 19.99 13.42 2.74
CA CYS A 141 19.58 12.01 2.83
C CYS A 141 19.60 11.27 1.48
N ASN A 142 20.02 11.93 0.40
CA ASN A 142 20.07 11.37 -0.96
C ASN A 142 18.69 10.85 -1.45
N HIS A 143 17.62 11.53 -1.07
CA HIS A 143 16.30 11.22 -1.59
C HIS A 143 16.18 11.69 -3.05
N PRO A 144 15.57 10.91 -3.95
CA PRO A 144 15.41 11.30 -5.36
C PRO A 144 14.46 12.47 -5.55
N ILE A 145 13.54 12.66 -4.59
CA ILE A 145 12.54 13.74 -4.55
C ILE A 145 12.36 14.20 -3.10
N GLY A 146 12.09 15.48 -2.89
CA GLY A 146 11.78 15.99 -1.55
C GLY A 146 10.42 15.50 -1.04
N PRO A 147 10.23 15.40 0.27
CA PRO A 147 9.00 14.84 0.86
C PRO A 147 7.76 15.67 0.56
N LEU A 148 7.86 17.01 0.48
CA LEU A 148 6.71 17.87 0.20
C LEU A 148 6.35 17.83 -1.29
N ALA A 149 7.34 17.84 -2.19
CA ALA A 149 7.11 17.63 -3.61
C ALA A 149 6.54 16.22 -3.88
N LEU A 150 6.93 15.21 -3.10
CA LEU A 150 6.35 13.87 -3.20
C LEU A 150 4.90 13.84 -2.70
N ALA A 151 4.57 14.59 -1.64
CA ALA A 151 3.20 14.75 -1.16
C ALA A 151 2.29 15.35 -2.24
N ASP A 152 2.73 16.40 -2.93
CA ASP A 152 2.01 17.00 -4.06
C ASP A 152 1.78 16.02 -5.20
N MET A 153 2.80 15.20 -5.52
CA MET A 153 2.71 14.19 -6.57
C MET A 153 1.74 13.06 -6.22
N ILE A 154 1.69 12.64 -4.96
CA ILE A 154 0.76 11.61 -4.46
C ILE A 154 -0.67 12.15 -4.40
N GLY A 155 -0.82 13.41 -4.06
CA GLY A 155 -2.07 14.07 -3.73
C GLY A 155 -2.24 14.24 -2.22
N LEU A 156 -2.49 15.46 -1.77
CA LEU A 156 -2.62 15.78 -0.34
C LEU A 156 -3.84 15.13 0.28
N ASP A 157 -4.94 15.01 -0.46
CA ASP A 157 -6.14 14.27 -0.08
C ASP A 157 -5.87 12.78 0.15
N VAL A 158 -5.07 12.16 -0.71
CA VAL A 158 -4.62 10.77 -0.55
C VAL A 158 -3.74 10.62 0.69
N MET A 159 -2.79 11.55 0.87
CA MET A 159 -1.91 11.58 2.05
C MET A 159 -2.73 11.70 3.35
N LEU A 160 -3.71 12.60 3.39
CA LEU A 160 -4.60 12.76 4.53
C LEU A 160 -5.36 11.46 4.82
N ALA A 161 -5.98 10.87 3.80
CA ALA A 161 -6.75 9.63 3.95
C ALA A 161 -5.89 8.48 4.51
N VAL A 162 -4.64 8.32 4.04
CA VAL A 162 -3.72 7.30 4.55
C VAL A 162 -3.36 7.55 6.01
N MET A 163 -3.03 8.79 6.38
CA MET A 163 -2.69 9.14 7.77
C MET A 163 -3.88 8.96 8.71
N GLU A 164 -5.11 9.22 8.25
CA GLU A 164 -6.32 8.97 9.03
C GLU A 164 -6.56 7.46 9.26
N VAL A 165 -6.32 6.64 8.25
CA VAL A 165 -6.33 5.17 8.40
C VAL A 165 -5.31 4.73 9.43
N PHE A 166 -4.08 5.23 9.37
CA PHE A 166 -3.03 4.87 10.33
C PHE A 166 -3.40 5.31 11.75
N TYR A 167 -3.89 6.53 11.92
CA TYR A 167 -4.30 7.05 13.22
C TYR A 167 -5.43 6.23 13.85
N ARG A 168 -6.43 5.87 13.05
CA ARG A 168 -7.56 5.05 13.48
C ARG A 168 -7.16 3.60 13.79
N ASP A 169 -6.41 2.96 12.89
CA ASP A 169 -6.18 1.52 12.95
C ASP A 169 -5.05 1.14 13.90
N PHE A 170 -4.04 1.99 14.07
CA PHE A 170 -3.00 1.81 15.09
C PHE A 170 -3.40 2.38 16.46
N ALA A 171 -4.38 3.30 16.50
CA ALA A 171 -4.80 4.01 17.72
C ALA A 171 -3.61 4.64 18.49
N ASP A 172 -2.60 5.12 17.76
CA ASP A 172 -1.37 5.70 18.30
C ASP A 172 -1.24 7.17 17.84
N PRO A 173 -1.15 8.14 18.78
CA PRO A 173 -1.05 9.57 18.46
C PRO A 173 0.09 9.96 17.53
N LYS A 174 1.15 9.14 17.41
CA LYS A 174 2.27 9.40 16.49
C LYS A 174 1.85 9.41 15.01
N TYR A 175 0.68 8.84 14.69
CA TYR A 175 0.15 8.82 13.33
C TYR A 175 -0.88 9.92 13.07
N ARG A 176 -1.06 10.87 14.00
CA ARG A 176 -1.98 11.99 13.77
C ARG A 176 -1.59 12.76 12.51
N PRO A 177 -2.53 13.06 11.61
CA PRO A 177 -2.25 13.94 10.47
C PRO A 177 -1.81 15.32 10.96
N ALA A 178 -0.88 15.95 10.25
CA ALA A 178 -0.54 17.34 10.48
C ALA A 178 -1.79 18.22 10.30
N PRO A 179 -2.09 19.19 11.20
CA PRO A 179 -3.20 20.12 11.02
C PRO A 179 -3.17 20.81 9.65
N LEU A 180 -2.01 21.28 9.23
CA LEU A 180 -1.83 21.91 7.93
C LEU A 180 -2.29 20.99 6.75
N LEU A 181 -2.04 19.69 6.83
CA LEU A 181 -2.50 18.74 5.81
C LEU A 181 -4.04 18.65 5.71
N ARG A 182 -4.77 19.00 6.78
CA ARG A 182 -6.23 19.07 6.77
C ARG A 182 -6.78 20.38 6.20
N GLU A 183 -5.97 21.44 6.22
CA GLU A 183 -6.33 22.78 5.76
C GLU A 183 -6.05 22.97 4.27
N MET A 184 -5.15 22.18 3.72
CA MET A 184 -4.74 22.20 2.31
C MET A 184 -5.65 21.34 1.43
#